data_724d9d2a658b3ca28ad14a8fc15e19b0
#
_entry.id   724d9d2a658b3ca28ad14a8fc15e19b0
#
_cell.length_a   1.000
_cell.length_b   1.000
_cell.length_c   1.000
_cell.angle_alpha   90.00
_cell.angle_beta   90.00
_cell.angle_gamma   90.00
#
_symmetry.space_group_name_H-M   'P 1'
#
loop_
_entity.id
_entity.type
_entity.pdbx_description
1 polymer ?
#
loop_
_entity_poly.entity_id
_entity_poly.type
_entity_poly.pdbx_seq_one_letter_code
_entity_poly.pdbx_strand_id
1 'polypeptide(L)'
;MTKIAYTGGGTVGHVSVNLSLIPTSIEKGHEAFYIGSKHGIEREMIESQLPDIQYYPISSGKLRRYLSFENAKDVFKVLKGILDARKILKKQKPDLLFSKGGFVSVPVVIAARSLKIPTIIHESDLTPGLANKISLKFAKKIYTTFEDTLTYLPKDKADFVGATVREDLKQGNKERGYQLTDFDKNKKVLLVMGGSLGSKKLNNIIRQNIEALLHDYQIIHLTGKGLVDDSINKKGYVQFEFVKDDLTDLLAITDTVVSRAGSNAIYEFLSLRIPMLLIPLGLDQSRGDQIDNAKNFESKGY
;
A
#
# COMPACT_ATOMS: atom_id res chain seq x y z
N MET A 1 6.65 27.94 5.61
CA MET A 1 7.05 26.98 4.56
C MET A 1 7.93 25.94 5.21
N THR A 2 7.56 24.67 5.14
CA THR A 2 8.29 23.55 5.77
C THR A 2 8.78 22.64 4.66
N LYS A 3 10.01 22.15 4.73
CA LYS A 3 10.57 21.20 3.78
C LYS A 3 10.49 19.79 4.33
N ILE A 4 9.75 18.90 3.68
CA ILE A 4 9.46 17.56 4.14
C ILE A 4 10.16 16.53 3.24
N ALA A 5 10.97 15.66 3.84
CA ALA A 5 11.47 14.46 3.19
C ALA A 5 10.49 13.31 3.37
N TYR A 6 10.14 12.62 2.29
CA TYR A 6 9.30 11.43 2.31
C TYR A 6 10.11 10.18 2.00
N THR A 7 9.79 9.06 2.66
CA THR A 7 10.40 7.76 2.37
C THR A 7 9.43 6.62 2.64
N GLY A 8 9.65 5.51 1.98
CA GLY A 8 8.86 4.28 2.09
C GLY A 8 9.11 3.43 0.85
N GLY A 9 8.83 2.13 0.89
CA GLY A 9 9.02 1.34 -0.31
C GLY A 9 9.08 -0.16 -0.07
N GLY A 10 9.34 -0.87 -1.16
CA GLY A 10 9.37 -2.32 -1.20
C GLY A 10 8.02 -2.96 -1.49
N THR A 11 6.91 -2.27 -1.25
CA THR A 11 5.55 -2.69 -1.64
C THR A 11 4.70 -1.46 -1.98
N VAL A 12 3.63 -1.64 -2.76
CA VAL A 12 2.68 -0.58 -3.10
C VAL A 12 2.08 0.05 -1.84
N GLY A 13 1.73 -0.75 -0.82
CA GLY A 13 1.17 -0.25 0.44
C GLY A 13 2.09 0.69 1.22
N HIS A 14 3.43 0.57 1.05
CA HIS A 14 4.39 1.50 1.65
C HIS A 14 4.61 2.78 0.84
N VAL A 15 3.98 2.91 -0.32
CA VAL A 15 4.09 4.10 -1.18
C VAL A 15 2.77 4.87 -1.23
N SER A 16 1.64 4.17 -1.25
CA SER A 16 0.31 4.75 -1.48
C SER A 16 -0.05 5.91 -0.54
N VAL A 17 0.28 5.79 0.75
CA VAL A 17 0.05 6.89 1.71
C VAL A 17 0.89 8.13 1.36
N ASN A 18 2.14 7.95 0.93
CA ASN A 18 2.98 9.07 0.51
C ASN A 18 2.43 9.75 -0.75
N LEU A 19 1.86 8.97 -1.69
CA LEU A 19 1.21 9.49 -2.90
C LEU A 19 0.00 10.37 -2.58
N SER A 20 -0.72 10.11 -1.49
CA SER A 20 -1.82 10.94 -1.03
C SER A 20 -1.33 12.17 -0.22
N LEU A 21 -0.30 12.01 0.61
CA LEU A 21 0.17 13.08 1.50
C LEU A 21 1.02 14.13 0.80
N ILE A 22 1.81 13.76 -0.21
CA ILE A 22 2.71 14.69 -0.89
C ILE A 22 1.94 15.82 -1.60
N PRO A 23 0.91 15.54 -2.45
CA PRO A 23 0.12 16.60 -3.08
C PRO A 23 -0.52 17.54 -2.05
N THR A 24 -1.17 17.00 -1.03
CA THR A 24 -1.79 17.80 0.04
C THR A 24 -0.75 18.68 0.78
N SER A 25 0.48 18.19 0.96
CA SER A 25 1.56 18.98 1.57
C SER A 25 1.95 20.16 0.69
N ILE A 26 2.06 19.94 -0.62
CA ILE A 26 2.40 20.98 -1.61
C ILE A 26 1.29 22.04 -1.69
N GLU A 27 0.03 21.61 -1.75
CA GLU A 27 -1.14 22.51 -1.73
C GLU A 27 -1.17 23.42 -0.49
N LYS A 28 -0.67 22.90 0.65
CA LYS A 28 -0.52 23.68 1.89
C LYS A 28 0.74 24.55 1.92
N GLY A 29 1.48 24.66 0.82
CA GLY A 29 2.65 25.54 0.69
C GLY A 29 3.93 24.94 1.29
N HIS A 30 4.03 23.61 1.43
CA HIS A 30 5.26 22.94 1.86
C HIS A 30 6.08 22.45 0.67
N GLU A 31 7.39 22.36 0.83
CA GLU A 31 8.28 21.68 -0.12
C GLU A 31 8.34 20.18 0.20
N ALA A 32 8.36 19.35 -0.83
CA ALA A 32 8.46 17.90 -0.69
C ALA A 32 9.51 17.29 -1.61
N PHE A 33 10.18 16.25 -1.14
CA PHE A 33 11.02 15.38 -1.97
C PHE A 33 10.99 13.95 -1.43
N TYR A 34 11.37 13.00 -2.27
CA TYR A 34 11.33 11.59 -1.94
C TYR A 34 12.71 10.95 -1.89
N ILE A 35 12.95 10.06 -0.91
CA ILE A 35 14.14 9.23 -0.81
C ILE A 35 13.69 7.76 -0.86
N GLY A 36 14.16 7.01 -1.87
CA GLY A 36 13.78 5.61 -2.06
C GLY A 36 14.90 4.77 -2.67
N SER A 37 14.63 3.52 -3.02
CA SER A 37 15.62 2.64 -3.63
C SER A 37 15.86 2.99 -5.11
N LYS A 38 16.96 2.48 -5.67
CA LYS A 38 17.33 2.73 -7.07
C LYS A 38 16.37 2.09 -8.08
N HIS A 39 15.81 0.92 -7.74
CA HIS A 39 15.04 0.05 -8.65
C HIS A 39 13.81 -0.57 -7.97
N GLY A 40 13.22 0.13 -6.98
CA GLY A 40 12.02 -0.35 -6.30
C GLY A 40 10.73 0.16 -6.93
N ILE A 41 9.62 -0.49 -6.59
CA ILE A 41 8.28 -0.10 -7.02
C ILE A 41 7.94 1.35 -6.63
N GLU A 42 8.51 1.84 -5.52
CA GLU A 42 8.33 3.20 -5.04
C GLU A 42 8.87 4.22 -6.04
N ARG A 43 9.98 3.91 -6.73
CA ARG A 43 10.53 4.81 -7.74
C ARG A 43 9.60 4.94 -8.93
N GLU A 44 9.15 3.82 -9.45
CA GLU A 44 8.22 3.77 -10.58
C GLU A 44 6.92 4.52 -10.27
N MET A 45 6.36 4.31 -9.08
CA MET A 45 5.12 4.95 -8.66
C MET A 45 5.26 6.47 -8.45
N ILE A 46 6.35 6.90 -7.80
CA ILE A 46 6.57 8.34 -7.55
C ILE A 46 6.87 9.07 -8.87
N GLU A 47 7.79 8.55 -9.68
CA GLU A 47 8.16 9.20 -10.96
C GLU A 47 6.98 9.24 -11.95
N SER A 48 6.06 8.25 -11.93
CA SER A 48 4.90 8.21 -12.81
C SER A 48 3.71 9.05 -12.33
N GLN A 49 3.48 9.13 -11.02
CA GLN A 49 2.28 9.79 -10.47
C GLN A 49 2.56 11.19 -9.92
N LEU A 50 3.80 11.47 -9.56
CA LEU A 50 4.24 12.76 -9.04
C LEU A 50 5.54 13.19 -9.73
N PRO A 51 5.52 13.45 -11.07
CA PRO A 51 6.73 13.69 -11.87
C PRO A 51 7.52 14.93 -11.43
N ASP A 52 6.86 15.90 -10.78
CA ASP A 52 7.49 17.12 -10.29
C ASP A 52 8.23 16.93 -8.95
N ILE A 53 8.06 15.77 -8.30
CA ILE A 53 8.73 15.46 -7.04
C ILE A 53 10.15 14.98 -7.28
N GLN A 54 11.10 15.71 -6.72
CA GLN A 54 12.51 15.30 -6.79
C GLN A 54 12.73 13.97 -6.07
N TYR A 55 13.12 12.93 -6.82
CA TYR A 55 13.43 11.60 -6.28
C TYR A 55 14.95 11.44 -6.08
N TYR A 56 15.34 10.99 -4.90
CA TYR A 56 16.74 10.72 -4.55
C TYR A 56 16.95 9.22 -4.29
N PRO A 57 17.66 8.51 -5.18
CA PRO A 57 17.91 7.08 -5.03
C PRO A 57 19.02 6.80 -4.01
N ILE A 58 18.79 5.79 -3.14
CA ILE A 58 19.79 5.28 -2.21
C ILE A 58 20.03 3.78 -2.42
N SER A 59 21.13 3.28 -1.87
CA SER A 59 21.36 1.85 -1.74
C SER A 59 20.41 1.29 -0.69
N SER A 60 19.77 0.15 -0.99
CA SER A 60 18.87 -0.52 -0.06
C SER A 60 19.10 -2.03 -0.07
N GLY A 61 19.01 -2.67 1.09
CA GLY A 61 19.08 -4.12 1.26
C GLY A 61 17.79 -4.64 1.88
N LYS A 62 17.33 -5.82 1.48
CA LYS A 62 16.19 -6.47 2.13
C LYS A 62 16.66 -7.06 3.46
N LEU A 63 16.11 -6.59 4.58
CA LEU A 63 16.33 -7.20 5.89
C LEU A 63 15.52 -8.51 5.96
N ARG A 64 16.15 -9.62 5.56
CA ARG A 64 15.53 -10.94 5.59
C ARG A 64 15.59 -11.51 7.01
N ARG A 65 14.62 -12.34 7.38
CA ARG A 65 14.49 -12.93 8.73
C ARG A 65 15.35 -14.17 8.97
N TYR A 66 15.97 -14.72 7.91
CA TYR A 66 16.79 -15.94 7.98
C TYR A 66 18.26 -15.63 7.65
N LEU A 67 19.15 -16.37 8.28
CA LEU A 67 20.60 -16.22 8.06
C LEU A 67 20.98 -16.81 6.70
N SER A 68 21.51 -15.96 5.80
CA SER A 68 22.10 -16.37 4.53
C SER A 68 23.31 -15.49 4.20
N PHE A 69 24.20 -15.97 3.31
CA PHE A 69 25.34 -15.16 2.82
C PHE A 69 24.88 -13.86 2.12
N GLU A 70 23.66 -13.85 1.56
CA GLU A 70 23.05 -12.64 1.00
C GLU A 70 22.78 -11.57 2.08
N ASN A 71 22.54 -11.98 3.32
CA ASN A 71 22.32 -11.03 4.43
C ASN A 71 23.56 -10.17 4.71
N ALA A 72 24.78 -10.71 4.57
CA ALA A 72 26.00 -9.93 4.72
C ALA A 72 26.08 -8.82 3.66
N LYS A 73 25.78 -9.15 2.39
CA LYS A 73 25.70 -8.16 1.30
C LYS A 73 24.60 -7.13 1.55
N ASP A 74 23.45 -7.55 2.08
CA ASP A 74 22.35 -6.66 2.39
C ASP A 74 22.66 -5.72 3.56
N VAL A 75 23.41 -6.16 4.58
CA VAL A 75 23.91 -5.29 5.64
C VAL A 75 24.83 -4.19 5.06
N PHE A 76 25.77 -4.55 4.18
CA PHE A 76 26.62 -3.55 3.50
C PHE A 76 25.81 -2.55 2.67
N LYS A 77 24.75 -3.01 1.97
CA LYS A 77 23.84 -2.13 1.24
C LYS A 77 23.09 -1.19 2.18
N VAL A 78 22.65 -1.67 3.35
CA VAL A 78 22.00 -0.82 4.36
C VAL A 78 22.96 0.24 4.89
N LEU A 79 24.22 -0.13 5.24
CA LEU A 79 25.23 0.84 5.68
C LEU A 79 25.53 1.89 4.62
N LYS A 80 25.69 1.45 3.35
CA LYS A 80 25.84 2.39 2.24
C LYS A 80 24.62 3.29 2.08
N GLY A 81 23.41 2.71 2.22
CA GLY A 81 22.16 3.47 2.18
C GLY A 81 22.07 4.56 3.26
N ILE A 82 22.57 4.29 4.46
CA ILE A 82 22.67 5.29 5.53
C ILE A 82 23.58 6.46 5.11
N LEU A 83 24.72 6.16 4.51
CA LEU A 83 25.67 7.19 4.04
C LEU A 83 25.06 7.99 2.87
N ASP A 84 24.45 7.31 1.90
CA ASP A 84 23.75 7.94 0.77
C ASP A 84 22.64 8.89 1.29
N ALA A 85 21.75 8.39 2.16
CA ALA A 85 20.68 9.16 2.76
C ALA A 85 21.20 10.36 3.58
N ARG A 86 22.27 10.14 4.37
CA ARG A 86 22.87 11.21 5.16
C ARG A 86 23.42 12.34 4.28
N LYS A 87 24.07 12.02 3.15
CA LYS A 87 24.55 13.00 2.18
C LYS A 87 23.40 13.82 1.59
N ILE A 88 22.31 13.15 1.21
CA ILE A 88 21.10 13.79 0.65
C ILE A 88 20.46 14.71 1.70
N LEU A 89 20.18 14.19 2.90
CA LEU A 89 19.54 14.93 3.98
C LEU A 89 20.39 16.14 4.45
N LYS A 90 21.73 16.01 4.49
CA LYS A 90 22.64 17.12 4.82
C LYS A 90 22.58 18.21 3.75
N LYS A 91 22.44 17.84 2.47
CA LYS A 91 22.35 18.82 1.36
C LYS A 91 20.96 19.47 1.31
N GLN A 92 19.89 18.69 1.45
CA GLN A 92 18.51 19.16 1.30
C GLN A 92 17.96 19.85 2.56
N LYS A 93 18.50 19.55 3.74
CA LYS A 93 18.15 20.14 5.05
C LYS A 93 16.63 20.18 5.30
N PRO A 94 15.92 19.02 5.24
CA PRO A 94 14.51 19.03 5.53
C PRO A 94 14.24 19.31 7.00
N ASP A 95 13.11 19.94 7.29
CA ASP A 95 12.64 20.20 8.65
C ASP A 95 12.05 18.95 9.30
N LEU A 96 11.54 18.02 8.47
CA LEU A 96 10.86 16.80 8.90
C LEU A 96 11.15 15.66 7.93
N LEU A 97 11.29 14.43 8.46
CA LEU A 97 11.21 13.20 7.70
C LEU A 97 9.89 12.48 8.01
N PHE A 98 9.11 12.17 6.98
CA PHE A 98 7.97 11.27 7.07
C PHE A 98 8.33 9.91 6.44
N SER A 99 8.14 8.83 7.21
CA SER A 99 8.43 7.46 6.77
C SER A 99 7.19 6.59 6.84
N LYS A 100 6.76 6.06 5.68
CA LYS A 100 5.69 5.05 5.60
C LYS A 100 6.16 3.65 5.98
N GLY A 101 7.45 3.45 6.14
CA GLY A 101 8.00 2.13 6.45
C GLY A 101 8.50 1.36 5.23
N GLY A 102 8.63 0.04 5.40
CA GLY A 102 9.36 -0.81 4.46
C GLY A 102 10.87 -0.77 4.67
N PHE A 103 11.58 -1.78 4.17
CA PHE A 103 13.03 -1.92 4.40
C PHE A 103 13.85 -0.75 3.82
N VAL A 104 13.34 -0.06 2.82
CA VAL A 104 13.97 1.10 2.17
C VAL A 104 14.06 2.30 3.11
N SER A 105 13.09 2.46 4.01
CA SER A 105 13.03 3.61 4.93
C SER A 105 14.02 3.54 6.09
N VAL A 106 14.42 2.34 6.52
CA VAL A 106 15.28 2.15 7.70
C VAL A 106 16.59 2.94 7.61
N PRO A 107 17.41 2.86 6.54
CA PRO A 107 18.62 3.66 6.41
C PRO A 107 18.34 5.16 6.42
N VAL A 108 17.21 5.61 5.87
CA VAL A 108 16.85 7.04 5.84
C VAL A 108 16.53 7.56 7.24
N VAL A 109 15.75 6.79 8.03
CA VAL A 109 15.40 7.14 9.41
C VAL A 109 16.65 7.19 10.31
N ILE A 110 17.57 6.23 10.17
CA ILE A 110 18.84 6.23 10.93
C ILE A 110 19.69 7.46 10.55
N ALA A 111 19.79 7.79 9.26
CA ALA A 111 20.51 8.96 8.77
C ALA A 111 19.91 10.26 9.30
N ALA A 112 18.57 10.39 9.28
CA ALA A 112 17.84 11.55 9.80
C ALA A 112 18.14 11.76 11.29
N ARG A 113 18.11 10.69 12.09
CA ARG A 113 18.46 10.74 13.51
C ARG A 113 19.86 11.28 13.75
N SER A 114 20.85 10.86 12.92
CA SER A 114 22.24 11.32 13.04
C SER A 114 22.41 12.82 12.73
N LEU A 115 21.45 13.41 12.01
CA LEU A 115 21.38 14.84 11.66
C LEU A 115 20.39 15.62 12.53
N LYS A 116 19.81 14.98 13.55
CA LYS A 116 18.78 15.55 14.45
C LYS A 116 17.51 16.01 13.72
N ILE A 117 17.22 15.45 12.55
CA ILE A 117 15.99 15.74 11.81
C ILE A 117 14.84 14.98 12.48
N PRO A 118 13.78 15.67 12.95
CA PRO A 118 12.62 15.02 13.53
C PRO A 118 12.00 14.06 12.51
N THR A 119 11.65 12.85 12.99
CA THR A 119 11.10 11.80 12.11
C THR A 119 9.76 11.33 12.66
N ILE A 120 8.77 11.30 11.78
CA ILE A 120 7.47 10.69 12.00
C ILE A 120 7.41 9.42 11.16
N ILE A 121 6.93 8.32 11.75
CA ILE A 121 6.70 7.07 11.04
C ILE A 121 5.21 6.72 11.07
N HIS A 122 4.75 5.96 10.08
CA HIS A 122 3.36 5.54 9.96
C HIS A 122 3.26 4.02 9.81
N GLU A 123 2.34 3.40 10.57
CA GLU A 123 2.01 1.98 10.48
C GLU A 123 0.58 1.80 9.99
N SER A 124 0.42 1.01 8.93
CA SER A 124 -0.90 0.71 8.37
C SER A 124 -1.48 -0.60 8.84
N ASP A 125 -0.65 -1.57 9.21
CA ASP A 125 -1.12 -2.88 9.64
C ASP A 125 -1.41 -2.89 11.14
N LEU A 126 -2.23 -3.84 11.59
CA LEU A 126 -2.58 -4.01 12.99
C LEU A 126 -1.33 -4.23 13.84
N THR A 127 -0.39 -5.06 13.37
CA THR A 127 0.87 -5.34 14.08
C THR A 127 2.06 -4.65 13.42
N PRO A 128 2.90 -3.90 14.17
CA PRO A 128 4.00 -3.16 13.59
C PRO A 128 5.00 -4.05 12.85
N GLY A 129 5.34 -3.66 11.61
CA GLY A 129 6.34 -4.32 10.80
C GLY A 129 7.75 -4.18 11.35
N LEU A 130 8.67 -5.11 10.96
CA LEU A 130 10.06 -5.09 11.41
C LEU A 130 10.76 -3.76 11.13
N ALA A 131 10.54 -3.20 9.94
CA ALA A 131 11.12 -1.90 9.56
C ALA A 131 10.65 -0.79 10.51
N ASN A 132 9.36 -0.74 10.84
CA ASN A 132 8.82 0.23 11.78
C ASN A 132 9.27 -0.03 13.23
N LYS A 133 9.39 -1.28 13.67
CA LYS A 133 9.98 -1.63 14.99
C LYS A 133 11.42 -1.13 15.14
N ILE A 134 12.23 -1.21 14.07
CA ILE A 134 13.58 -0.66 14.06
C ILE A 134 13.53 0.87 14.05
N SER A 135 12.75 1.45 13.16
CA SER A 135 12.63 2.90 12.96
C SER A 135 12.08 3.63 14.19
N LEU A 136 11.20 2.99 14.96
CA LEU A 136 10.60 3.55 16.18
C LEU A 136 11.63 3.95 17.23
N LYS A 137 12.78 3.26 17.28
CA LYS A 137 13.88 3.62 18.19
C LYS A 137 14.46 5.01 17.90
N PHE A 138 14.35 5.47 16.67
CA PHE A 138 14.92 6.71 16.16
C PHE A 138 13.87 7.79 15.86
N ALA A 139 12.60 7.40 15.73
CA ALA A 139 11.49 8.28 15.45
C ALA A 139 11.03 9.07 16.68
N LYS A 140 10.50 10.27 16.44
CA LYS A 140 9.84 11.12 17.44
C LYS A 140 8.41 10.65 17.71
N LYS A 141 7.68 10.28 16.65
CA LYS A 141 6.28 9.84 16.71
C LYS A 141 6.03 8.69 15.73
N ILE A 142 5.06 7.86 16.07
CA ILE A 142 4.46 6.87 15.17
C ILE A 142 2.95 7.09 15.13
N TYR A 143 2.42 7.23 13.92
CA TYR A 143 0.98 7.28 13.67
C TYR A 143 0.48 5.93 13.19
N THR A 144 -0.72 5.54 13.64
CA THR A 144 -1.29 4.23 13.33
C THR A 144 -2.63 4.34 12.62
N THR A 145 -2.86 3.41 11.69
CA THR A 145 -4.15 3.25 11.00
C THR A 145 -5.17 2.54 11.87
N PHE A 146 -4.75 1.58 12.69
CA PHE A 146 -5.61 0.88 13.65
C PHE A 146 -5.40 1.43 15.05
N GLU A 147 -6.49 1.62 15.79
CA GLU A 147 -6.43 2.00 17.20
C GLU A 147 -5.77 0.90 18.05
N ASP A 148 -6.12 -0.35 17.77
CA ASP A 148 -5.57 -1.52 18.48
C ASP A 148 -4.05 -1.65 18.33
N THR A 149 -3.44 -1.05 17.31
CA THR A 149 -1.98 -1.01 17.13
C THR A 149 -1.29 -0.29 18.29
N LEU A 150 -1.97 0.63 18.97
CA LEU A 150 -1.42 1.35 20.13
C LEU A 150 -1.01 0.42 21.25
N THR A 151 -1.63 -0.76 21.37
CA THR A 151 -1.30 -1.77 22.40
C THR A 151 0.10 -2.36 22.22
N TYR A 152 0.68 -2.29 21.02
CA TYR A 152 2.01 -2.80 20.67
C TYR A 152 3.11 -1.72 20.74
N LEU A 153 2.76 -0.47 21.08
CA LEU A 153 3.63 0.69 20.92
C LEU A 153 3.80 1.48 22.22
N PRO A 154 4.92 2.22 22.39
CA PRO A 154 5.08 3.13 23.50
C PRO A 154 4.06 4.24 23.49
N LYS A 155 3.33 4.42 24.60
CA LYS A 155 2.23 5.39 24.73
C LYS A 155 2.66 6.85 24.51
N ASP A 156 3.90 7.20 24.85
CA ASP A 156 4.46 8.55 24.69
C ASP A 156 4.79 8.90 23.24
N LYS A 157 4.89 7.91 22.35
CA LYS A 157 5.27 8.09 20.94
C LYS A 157 4.15 7.81 19.94
N ALA A 158 3.14 7.05 20.33
CA ALA A 158 2.13 6.52 19.41
C ALA A 158 0.81 7.29 19.51
N ASP A 159 0.26 7.65 18.34
CA ASP A 159 -1.05 8.27 18.23
C ASP A 159 -1.85 7.56 17.11
N PHE A 160 -3.14 7.32 17.36
CA PHE A 160 -4.07 6.82 16.35
C PHE A 160 -4.57 7.98 15.48
N VAL A 161 -4.48 7.83 14.16
CA VAL A 161 -4.93 8.84 13.19
C VAL A 161 -5.94 8.28 12.18
N GLY A 162 -6.18 6.97 12.18
CA GLY A 162 -7.04 6.31 11.18
C GLY A 162 -6.35 6.09 9.84
N ALA A 163 -7.14 5.68 8.86
CA ALA A 163 -6.65 5.38 7.53
C ALA A 163 -6.57 6.63 6.64
N THR A 164 -5.54 6.67 5.81
CA THR A 164 -5.49 7.61 4.70
C THR A 164 -6.19 6.96 3.50
N VAL A 165 -7.38 7.44 3.17
CA VAL A 165 -8.16 6.99 2.01
C VAL A 165 -8.08 8.07 0.94
N ARG A 166 -7.95 7.67 -0.32
CA ARG A 166 -7.92 8.60 -1.45
C ARG A 166 -9.28 9.27 -1.63
N GLU A 167 -9.30 10.59 -1.78
CA GLU A 167 -10.54 11.36 -1.90
C GLU A 167 -11.28 11.08 -3.22
N ASP A 168 -10.54 10.77 -4.29
CA ASP A 168 -11.07 10.47 -5.62
C ASP A 168 -11.91 9.19 -5.68
N LEU A 169 -11.76 8.26 -4.71
CA LEU A 169 -12.51 7.00 -4.69
C LEU A 169 -14.04 7.19 -4.69
N LYS A 170 -14.54 8.29 -4.11
CA LYS A 170 -15.97 8.61 -4.06
C LYS A 170 -16.48 9.33 -5.32
N GLN A 171 -15.59 9.65 -6.26
CA GLN A 171 -15.91 10.42 -7.45
C GLN A 171 -16.13 9.54 -8.69
N GLY A 172 -16.17 8.21 -8.52
CA GLY A 172 -16.38 7.26 -9.61
C GLY A 172 -17.72 7.45 -10.34
N ASN A 173 -17.68 7.32 -11.66
CA ASN A 173 -18.83 7.46 -12.55
C ASN A 173 -19.42 6.09 -12.88
N LYS A 174 -20.64 5.80 -12.40
CA LYS A 174 -21.34 4.53 -12.65
C LYS A 174 -21.56 4.25 -14.14
N GLU A 175 -21.97 5.25 -14.92
CA GLU A 175 -22.22 5.06 -16.35
C GLU A 175 -20.95 4.61 -17.08
N ARG A 176 -19.82 5.23 -16.74
CA ARG A 176 -18.52 4.87 -17.29
C ARG A 176 -18.10 3.46 -16.83
N GLY A 177 -18.34 3.09 -15.58
CA GLY A 177 -18.09 1.74 -15.08
C GLY A 177 -18.86 0.67 -15.87
N TYR A 178 -20.14 0.91 -16.16
CA TYR A 178 -20.95 0.02 -16.99
C TYR A 178 -20.48 0.00 -18.45
N GLN A 179 -20.04 1.12 -19.02
CA GLN A 179 -19.48 1.18 -20.38
C GLN A 179 -18.18 0.37 -20.50
N LEU A 180 -17.31 0.41 -19.47
CA LEU A 180 -16.06 -0.33 -19.45
C LEU A 180 -16.25 -1.85 -19.37
N THR A 181 -17.37 -2.31 -18.84
CA THR A 181 -17.62 -3.73 -18.57
C THR A 181 -18.68 -4.35 -19.47
N ASP A 182 -19.52 -3.54 -20.13
CA ASP A 182 -20.72 -3.99 -20.86
C ASP A 182 -21.68 -4.81 -19.97
N PHE A 183 -21.81 -4.40 -18.68
CA PHE A 183 -22.65 -5.10 -17.70
C PHE A 183 -24.10 -4.62 -17.69
N ASP A 184 -25.01 -5.54 -17.33
CA ASP A 184 -26.43 -5.24 -17.08
C ASP A 184 -26.57 -4.48 -15.74
N LYS A 185 -27.19 -3.31 -15.77
CA LYS A 185 -27.41 -2.46 -14.59
C LYS A 185 -28.33 -3.07 -13.53
N ASN A 186 -29.09 -4.12 -13.89
CA ASN A 186 -30.00 -4.79 -12.97
C ASN A 186 -29.41 -6.02 -12.27
N LYS A 187 -28.18 -6.40 -12.61
CA LYS A 187 -27.51 -7.56 -12.02
C LYS A 187 -26.33 -7.12 -11.15
N LYS A 188 -26.20 -7.75 -9.97
CA LYS A 188 -25.15 -7.43 -9.00
C LYS A 188 -23.74 -7.62 -9.56
N VAL A 189 -22.83 -6.76 -9.16
CA VAL A 189 -21.45 -6.76 -9.60
C VAL A 189 -20.53 -7.20 -8.45
N LEU A 190 -19.75 -8.24 -8.70
CA LEU A 190 -18.70 -8.76 -7.84
C LEU A 190 -17.34 -8.29 -8.37
N LEU A 191 -16.60 -7.53 -7.58
CA LEU A 191 -15.19 -7.21 -7.85
C LEU A 191 -14.27 -8.24 -7.16
N VAL A 192 -13.35 -8.80 -7.92
CA VAL A 192 -12.31 -9.71 -7.38
C VAL A 192 -10.93 -9.10 -7.59
N MET A 193 -10.14 -8.98 -6.51
CA MET A 193 -8.78 -8.45 -6.59
C MET A 193 -7.81 -9.12 -5.61
N GLY A 194 -6.69 -9.60 -6.16
CA GLY A 194 -5.64 -10.29 -5.41
C GLY A 194 -4.55 -9.38 -4.84
N GLY A 195 -4.77 -8.05 -4.84
CA GLY A 195 -3.75 -7.04 -4.56
C GLY A 195 -2.99 -6.60 -5.81
N SER A 196 -2.05 -5.67 -5.68
CA SER A 196 -1.35 -5.02 -6.80
C SER A 196 -0.56 -5.97 -7.73
N LEU A 197 -0.09 -7.10 -7.20
CA LEU A 197 0.62 -8.12 -7.98
C LEU A 197 -0.29 -9.23 -8.50
N GLY A 198 -1.58 -9.20 -8.13
CA GLY A 198 -2.50 -10.28 -8.39
C GLY A 198 -2.26 -11.51 -7.48
N SER A 199 -3.09 -12.53 -7.66
CA SER A 199 -2.97 -13.78 -6.91
C SER A 199 -3.39 -14.98 -7.75
N LYS A 200 -2.41 -15.76 -8.24
CA LYS A 200 -2.70 -16.96 -9.03
C LYS A 200 -3.66 -17.92 -8.33
N LYS A 201 -3.50 -18.10 -7.00
CA LYS A 201 -4.38 -18.99 -6.22
C LYS A 201 -5.82 -18.48 -6.20
N LEU A 202 -6.03 -17.18 -5.93
CA LEU A 202 -7.36 -16.58 -5.95
C LEU A 202 -7.96 -16.61 -7.36
N ASN A 203 -7.19 -16.22 -8.38
CA ASN A 203 -7.63 -16.25 -9.78
C ASN A 203 -8.12 -17.65 -10.18
N ASN A 204 -7.38 -18.70 -9.82
CA ASN A 204 -7.76 -20.08 -10.14
C ASN A 204 -9.07 -20.50 -9.44
N ILE A 205 -9.24 -20.14 -8.16
CA ILE A 205 -10.47 -20.44 -7.41
C ILE A 205 -11.69 -19.76 -8.08
N ILE A 206 -11.56 -18.48 -8.45
CA ILE A 206 -12.64 -17.75 -9.13
C ILE A 206 -12.97 -18.40 -10.47
N ARG A 207 -11.95 -18.73 -11.29
CA ARG A 207 -12.13 -19.34 -12.60
C ARG A 207 -12.77 -20.74 -12.55
N GLN A 208 -12.40 -21.54 -11.54
CA GLN A 208 -13.01 -22.85 -11.31
C GLN A 208 -14.49 -22.78 -10.91
N ASN A 209 -14.93 -21.67 -10.32
CA ASN A 209 -16.30 -21.47 -9.87
C ASN A 209 -17.07 -20.43 -10.68
N ILE A 210 -16.56 -20.06 -11.86
CA ILE A 210 -17.08 -18.94 -12.65
C ILE A 210 -18.56 -19.12 -13.02
N GLU A 211 -19.00 -20.33 -13.39
CA GLU A 211 -20.39 -20.60 -13.77
C GLU A 211 -21.35 -20.40 -12.60
N ALA A 212 -20.98 -20.90 -11.44
CA ALA A 212 -21.78 -20.73 -10.23
C ALA A 212 -21.87 -19.25 -9.82
N LEU A 213 -20.76 -18.52 -9.90
CA LEU A 213 -20.71 -17.10 -9.57
C LEU A 213 -21.49 -16.25 -10.59
N LEU A 214 -21.42 -16.60 -11.89
CA LEU A 214 -22.16 -15.90 -12.94
C LEU A 214 -23.67 -16.12 -12.87
N HIS A 215 -24.16 -17.08 -12.09
CA HIS A 215 -25.59 -17.20 -11.84
C HIS A 215 -26.15 -15.94 -11.14
N ASP A 216 -25.45 -15.47 -10.10
CA ASP A 216 -25.93 -14.39 -9.22
C ASP A 216 -25.27 -13.03 -9.50
N TYR A 217 -24.05 -13.03 -10.05
CA TYR A 217 -23.21 -11.84 -10.23
C TYR A 217 -22.76 -11.65 -11.67
N GLN A 218 -22.33 -10.44 -11.97
CA GLN A 218 -21.38 -10.12 -13.03
C GLN A 218 -20.04 -9.85 -12.36
N ILE A 219 -18.92 -10.21 -12.99
CA ILE A 219 -17.62 -10.28 -12.29
C ILE A 219 -16.60 -9.38 -12.98
N ILE A 220 -16.08 -8.42 -12.23
CA ILE A 220 -14.88 -7.67 -12.57
C ILE A 220 -13.69 -8.39 -11.89
N HIS A 221 -12.73 -8.89 -12.65
CA HIS A 221 -11.60 -9.64 -12.11
C HIS A 221 -10.28 -8.92 -12.38
N LEU A 222 -9.70 -8.29 -11.35
CA LEU A 222 -8.35 -7.71 -11.41
C LEU A 222 -7.33 -8.81 -11.12
N THR A 223 -6.83 -9.41 -12.18
CA THR A 223 -6.04 -10.65 -12.12
C THR A 223 -4.59 -10.45 -11.71
N GLY A 224 -4.02 -9.27 -12.00
CA GLY A 224 -2.59 -8.96 -11.89
C GLY A 224 -1.86 -9.11 -13.23
N LYS A 225 -0.70 -8.45 -13.34
CA LYS A 225 0.10 -8.38 -14.57
C LYS A 225 0.48 -9.77 -15.10
N GLY A 226 0.19 -10.04 -16.37
CA GLY A 226 0.48 -11.31 -17.04
C GLY A 226 -0.38 -12.49 -16.56
N LEU A 227 -1.51 -12.23 -15.87
CA LEU A 227 -2.38 -13.27 -15.31
C LEU A 227 -3.80 -13.27 -15.88
N VAL A 228 -4.06 -12.49 -16.92
CA VAL A 228 -5.31 -12.60 -17.71
C VAL A 228 -5.32 -13.96 -18.42
N ASP A 229 -6.48 -14.54 -18.54
CA ASP A 229 -6.71 -15.79 -19.29
C ASP A 229 -7.66 -15.50 -20.43
N ASP A 230 -7.10 -15.25 -21.62
CA ASP A 230 -7.84 -14.89 -22.83
C ASP A 230 -8.72 -16.02 -23.37
N SER A 231 -8.55 -17.26 -22.86
CA SER A 231 -9.42 -18.40 -23.24
C SER A 231 -10.80 -18.32 -22.62
N ILE A 232 -10.98 -17.50 -21.57
CA ILE A 232 -12.25 -17.34 -20.86
C ILE A 232 -12.99 -16.13 -21.42
N ASN A 233 -13.90 -16.39 -22.34
CA ASN A 233 -14.82 -15.39 -22.89
C ASN A 233 -16.27 -15.73 -22.48
N LYS A 234 -16.76 -15.08 -21.41
CA LYS A 234 -18.10 -15.31 -20.87
C LYS A 234 -18.83 -13.99 -20.66
N LYS A 235 -20.09 -13.95 -21.08
CA LYS A 235 -20.94 -12.79 -20.80
C LYS A 235 -21.04 -12.53 -19.28
N GLY A 236 -20.78 -11.31 -18.86
CA GLY A 236 -20.80 -10.92 -17.45
C GLY A 236 -19.50 -11.20 -16.70
N TYR A 237 -18.41 -11.57 -17.40
CA TYR A 237 -17.08 -11.73 -16.82
C TYR A 237 -16.06 -10.92 -17.60
N VAL A 238 -15.41 -9.96 -16.92
CA VAL A 238 -14.38 -9.11 -17.51
C VAL A 238 -13.10 -9.19 -16.69
N GLN A 239 -11.96 -9.36 -17.35
CA GLN A 239 -10.66 -9.43 -16.72
C GLN A 239 -9.82 -8.20 -17.06
N PHE A 240 -9.11 -7.69 -16.06
CA PHE A 240 -8.08 -6.65 -16.22
C PHE A 240 -6.80 -7.09 -15.54
N GLU A 241 -5.64 -6.84 -16.16
CA GLU A 241 -4.36 -7.04 -15.49
C GLU A 241 -4.18 -6.08 -14.32
N PHE A 242 -4.43 -4.82 -14.60
CA PHE A 242 -4.29 -3.72 -13.66
C PHE A 242 -5.18 -2.56 -14.13
N VAL A 243 -5.85 -1.92 -13.19
CA VAL A 243 -6.66 -0.72 -13.46
C VAL A 243 -6.15 0.41 -12.57
N LYS A 244 -5.88 1.57 -13.15
CA LYS A 244 -5.41 2.76 -12.44
C LYS A 244 -6.49 3.84 -12.43
N ASP A 245 -6.71 4.47 -13.55
CA ASP A 245 -7.58 5.66 -13.65
C ASP A 245 -9.06 5.31 -13.64
N ASP A 246 -9.43 4.15 -14.18
CA ASP A 246 -10.81 3.68 -14.22
C ASP A 246 -11.23 2.88 -12.97
N LEU A 247 -10.34 2.69 -11.99
CA LEU A 247 -10.66 1.90 -10.79
C LEU A 247 -11.82 2.50 -9.99
N THR A 248 -11.90 3.81 -9.91
CA THR A 248 -12.98 4.52 -9.21
C THR A 248 -14.33 4.27 -9.85
N ASP A 249 -14.39 4.21 -11.19
CA ASP A 249 -15.61 3.94 -11.97
C ASP A 249 -16.06 2.49 -11.81
N LEU A 250 -15.11 1.55 -11.80
CA LEU A 250 -15.41 0.13 -11.52
C LEU A 250 -15.88 -0.09 -10.08
N LEU A 251 -15.28 0.59 -9.11
CA LEU A 251 -15.72 0.57 -7.71
C LEU A 251 -17.12 1.17 -7.54
N ALA A 252 -17.47 2.19 -8.33
CA ALA A 252 -18.79 2.83 -8.26
C ALA A 252 -19.94 1.90 -8.66
N ILE A 253 -19.69 0.86 -9.47
CA ILE A 253 -20.68 -0.16 -9.86
C ILE A 253 -20.56 -1.46 -9.06
N THR A 254 -19.61 -1.57 -8.14
CA THR A 254 -19.35 -2.78 -7.36
C THR A 254 -20.32 -2.89 -6.19
N ASP A 255 -21.03 -4.02 -6.09
CA ASP A 255 -21.92 -4.33 -4.95
C ASP A 255 -21.22 -5.11 -3.84
N THR A 256 -20.25 -5.95 -4.20
CA THR A 256 -19.51 -6.79 -3.24
C THR A 256 -18.07 -6.98 -3.72
N VAL A 257 -17.12 -7.13 -2.83
CA VAL A 257 -15.73 -7.38 -3.19
C VAL A 257 -15.18 -8.66 -2.56
N VAL A 258 -14.40 -9.42 -3.33
CA VAL A 258 -13.51 -10.48 -2.82
C VAL A 258 -12.08 -9.99 -2.95
N SER A 259 -11.39 -9.81 -1.83
CA SER A 259 -10.05 -9.21 -1.84
C SER A 259 -9.10 -9.85 -0.84
N ARG A 260 -7.81 -9.56 -1.01
CA ARG A 260 -6.82 -9.74 0.05
C ARG A 260 -7.06 -8.75 1.18
N ALA A 261 -6.62 -9.11 2.40
CA ALA A 261 -6.83 -8.31 3.62
C ALA A 261 -5.70 -7.29 3.86
N GLY A 262 -5.28 -6.57 2.82
CA GLY A 262 -4.37 -5.42 2.97
C GLY A 262 -5.10 -4.24 3.61
N SER A 263 -4.52 -3.61 4.62
CA SER A 263 -5.17 -2.55 5.40
C SER A 263 -5.73 -1.41 4.55
N ASN A 264 -4.95 -0.90 3.58
CA ASN A 264 -5.39 0.20 2.73
C ASN A 264 -6.66 -0.17 1.94
N ALA A 265 -6.67 -1.35 1.31
CA ALA A 265 -7.81 -1.81 0.52
C ALA A 265 -9.08 -1.98 1.38
N ILE A 266 -8.93 -2.55 2.59
CA ILE A 266 -10.06 -2.69 3.53
C ILE A 266 -10.68 -1.33 3.83
N TYR A 267 -9.86 -0.32 4.18
CA TYR A 267 -10.37 1.01 4.49
C TYR A 267 -10.95 1.74 3.27
N GLU A 268 -10.43 1.48 2.07
CA GLU A 268 -11.01 1.98 0.82
C GLU A 268 -12.42 1.41 0.63
N PHE A 269 -12.62 0.09 0.77
CA PHE A 269 -13.95 -0.54 0.66
C PHE A 269 -14.90 -0.08 1.76
N LEU A 270 -14.43 0.07 3.00
CA LEU A 270 -15.24 0.62 4.10
C LEU A 270 -15.70 2.05 3.80
N SER A 271 -14.84 2.88 3.25
CA SER A 271 -15.18 4.27 2.90
C SER A 271 -16.27 4.37 1.82
N LEU A 272 -16.31 3.36 0.95
CA LEU A 272 -17.31 3.20 -0.10
C LEU A 272 -18.54 2.39 0.35
N ARG A 273 -18.52 1.85 1.57
CA ARG A 273 -19.56 0.98 2.13
C ARG A 273 -19.81 -0.28 1.27
N ILE A 274 -18.77 -0.81 0.64
CA ILE A 274 -18.86 -2.04 -0.15
C ILE A 274 -18.64 -3.23 0.79
N PRO A 275 -19.60 -4.18 0.91
CA PRO A 275 -19.41 -5.45 1.61
C PRO A 275 -18.23 -6.22 1.05
N MET A 276 -17.42 -6.85 1.93
CA MET A 276 -16.20 -7.50 1.51
C MET A 276 -16.03 -8.90 2.08
N LEU A 277 -15.59 -9.84 1.25
CA LEU A 277 -15.05 -11.13 1.65
C LEU A 277 -13.53 -11.06 1.60
N LEU A 278 -12.90 -11.13 2.78
CA LEU A 278 -11.45 -11.01 2.90
C LEU A 278 -10.79 -12.39 2.87
N ILE A 279 -9.84 -12.57 1.96
CA ILE A 279 -9.02 -13.79 1.82
C ILE A 279 -7.56 -13.40 2.08
N PRO A 280 -7.09 -13.44 3.34
CA PRO A 280 -5.75 -13.02 3.70
C PRO A 280 -4.66 -13.89 3.07
N LEU A 281 -3.45 -13.34 2.94
CA LEU A 281 -2.25 -14.11 2.61
C LEU A 281 -1.94 -15.09 3.75
N GLY A 282 -1.59 -16.33 3.40
CA GLY A 282 -1.19 -17.34 4.35
C GLY A 282 0.17 -17.05 4.99
N LEU A 283 0.49 -17.78 6.06
CA LEU A 283 1.78 -17.66 6.78
C LEU A 283 2.98 -18.14 5.95
N ASP A 284 2.74 -18.89 4.88
CA ASP A 284 3.72 -19.30 3.88
C ASP A 284 4.18 -18.14 2.98
N GLN A 285 3.34 -17.09 2.85
CA GLN A 285 3.56 -15.95 1.96
C GLN A 285 3.78 -14.62 2.70
N SER A 286 3.32 -14.52 3.94
CA SER A 286 3.40 -13.30 4.75
C SER A 286 3.75 -13.60 6.21
N ARG A 287 3.89 -12.55 7.01
CA ARG A 287 4.07 -12.64 8.46
C ARG A 287 2.75 -12.83 9.24
N GLY A 288 1.62 -12.95 8.54
CA GLY A 288 0.29 -13.03 9.14
C GLY A 288 -0.40 -11.68 9.35
N ASP A 289 0.21 -10.58 8.93
CA ASP A 289 -0.35 -9.23 9.02
C ASP A 289 -1.77 -9.12 8.43
N GLN A 290 -1.99 -9.74 7.27
CA GLN A 290 -3.32 -9.74 6.65
C GLN A 290 -4.33 -10.61 7.41
N ILE A 291 -3.88 -11.70 8.03
CA ILE A 291 -4.72 -12.54 8.90
C ILE A 291 -5.15 -11.73 10.13
N ASP A 292 -4.20 -11.01 10.75
CA ASP A 292 -4.48 -10.16 11.90
C ASP A 292 -5.44 -9.02 11.53
N ASN A 293 -5.25 -8.38 10.37
CA ASN A 293 -6.14 -7.35 9.87
C ASN A 293 -7.57 -7.90 9.69
N ALA A 294 -7.74 -9.04 8.98
CA ALA A 294 -9.05 -9.63 8.74
C ALA A 294 -9.77 -9.99 10.05
N LYS A 295 -9.07 -10.66 10.99
CA LYS A 295 -9.63 -11.00 12.30
C LYS A 295 -10.04 -9.78 13.12
N ASN A 296 -9.29 -8.68 13.04
CA ASN A 296 -9.64 -7.44 13.73
C ASN A 296 -10.98 -6.88 13.24
N PHE A 297 -11.20 -6.89 11.90
CA PHE A 297 -12.46 -6.43 11.34
C PHE A 297 -13.62 -7.42 11.66
N GLU A 298 -13.40 -8.72 11.53
CA GLU A 298 -14.38 -9.75 11.89
C GLU A 298 -14.83 -9.62 13.34
N SER A 299 -13.89 -9.41 14.28
CA SER A 299 -14.20 -9.23 15.71
C SER A 299 -15.02 -7.97 16.02
N LYS A 300 -15.03 -7.00 15.12
CA LYS A 300 -15.81 -5.75 15.21
C LYS A 300 -17.14 -5.82 14.44
N GLY A 301 -17.48 -6.97 13.85
CA GLY A 301 -18.74 -7.17 13.14
C GLY A 301 -18.75 -6.72 11.68
N TYR A 302 -17.57 -6.60 11.08
CA TYR A 302 -17.42 -6.26 9.66
C TYR A 302 -17.23 -7.50 8.80
#